data_67d3b0650f1b382e8c8651d2d6b7e05a
#
_entry.id   67d3b0650f1b382e8c8651d2d6b7e05a
#
_cell.length_a   1.000
_cell.length_b   1.000
_cell.length_c   1.000
_cell.angle_alpha   90.00
_cell.angle_beta   90.00
_cell.angle_gamma   90.00
#
_symmetry.space_group_name_H-M   'P 1'
#
loop_
_entity.id
_entity.type
_entity.pdbx_description
1 polymer ?
#
loop_
_entity_poly.entity_id
_entity_poly.type
_entity_poly.pdbx_seq_one_letter_code
_entity_poly.pdbx_strand_id
1 'polypeptide(L)'
;MAIDMSQQWRSQLAEARFTPTRKRLRASREGELVCDTTDGIVVWLPKRVVPEYALPRAAVLTELAQGATDLEEHGLPGYVLLPFAEFDWLEEDEPVIGHPHDPYGRIDILRSTRHVRVELDGVVLADTHHPVVVFETNLPPRWYIPMNDVNTAVLTPSDTRTTCAYKGHASYFSAPGDKGVDIAWVYRQPLREAEPVRDLVAFFAERTDTFVDGAKDPGFVGRMPTH
;
A
#
# COMPACT_ATOMS: atom_id res chain seq x y z
N MET A 1 16.84 -6.64 28.42
CA MET A 1 16.39 -7.55 27.35
C MET A 1 15.95 -6.70 26.17
N ALA A 2 16.44 -6.94 24.95
CA ALA A 2 16.00 -6.21 23.77
C ALA A 2 14.68 -6.78 23.27
N ILE A 3 13.80 -5.91 22.76
CA ILE A 3 12.50 -6.28 22.19
C ILE A 3 12.60 -6.13 20.67
N ASP A 4 12.25 -7.19 19.95
CA ASP A 4 12.06 -7.12 18.49
C ASP A 4 10.72 -6.42 18.22
N MET A 5 10.80 -5.19 17.70
CA MET A 5 9.62 -4.36 17.44
C MET A 5 8.70 -4.97 16.40
N SER A 6 9.24 -5.72 15.43
CA SER A 6 8.44 -6.39 14.41
C SER A 6 7.62 -7.54 14.99
N GLN A 7 8.17 -8.26 15.96
CA GLN A 7 7.45 -9.31 16.70
C GLN A 7 6.39 -8.72 17.62
N GLN A 8 6.72 -7.62 18.32
CA GLN A 8 5.76 -6.94 19.18
C GLN A 8 4.56 -6.43 18.36
N TRP A 9 4.80 -5.82 17.20
CA TRP A 9 3.71 -5.39 16.32
C TRP A 9 2.83 -6.55 15.88
N ARG A 10 3.43 -7.67 15.49
CA ARG A 10 2.69 -8.89 15.09
C ARG A 10 1.87 -9.50 16.24
N SER A 11 2.34 -9.42 17.46
CA SER A 11 1.61 -9.95 18.63
C SER A 11 0.30 -9.20 18.89
N GLN A 12 0.16 -7.98 18.42
CA GLN A 12 -1.03 -7.14 18.60
C GLN A 12 -2.06 -7.31 17.48
N LEU A 13 -1.77 -8.09 16.43
CA LEU A 13 -2.67 -8.25 15.28
C LEU A 13 -4.02 -8.91 15.64
N ALA A 14 -4.08 -9.66 16.72
CA ALA A 14 -5.30 -10.33 17.17
C ALA A 14 -6.36 -9.35 17.72
N GLU A 15 -5.93 -8.17 18.16
CA GLU A 15 -6.77 -7.17 18.81
C GLU A 15 -7.13 -6.03 17.86
N ALA A 16 -8.26 -5.37 18.13
CA ALA A 16 -8.51 -4.07 17.53
C ALA A 16 -7.55 -3.04 18.10
N ARG A 17 -6.97 -2.22 17.25
CA ARG A 17 -6.02 -1.18 17.62
C ARG A 17 -6.49 0.13 17.03
N PHE A 18 -6.30 1.22 17.73
CA PHE A 18 -6.69 2.53 17.24
C PHE A 18 -5.73 3.62 17.69
N THR A 19 -5.76 4.73 16.99
CA THR A 19 -5.12 5.97 17.39
C THR A 19 -6.00 7.16 17.00
N PRO A 20 -6.14 8.18 17.85
CA PRO A 20 -6.82 9.41 17.45
C PRO A 20 -6.09 10.06 16.27
N THR A 21 -6.86 10.55 15.30
CA THR A 21 -6.32 11.48 14.31
C THR A 21 -6.80 12.88 14.63
N ARG A 22 -5.92 13.87 14.50
CA ARG A 22 -6.27 15.29 14.68
C ARG A 22 -6.60 15.97 13.37
N LYS A 23 -6.60 15.19 12.28
CA LYS A 23 -6.95 15.67 10.95
C LYS A 23 -8.47 15.85 10.88
N ARG A 24 -8.89 16.86 10.14
CA ARG A 24 -10.29 16.98 9.75
C ARG A 24 -10.59 15.89 8.72
N LEU A 25 -11.51 15.00 9.04
CA LEU A 25 -11.98 13.96 8.15
C LEU A 25 -13.33 14.37 7.56
N ARG A 26 -13.43 14.30 6.25
CA ARG A 26 -14.68 14.48 5.55
C ARG A 26 -14.98 13.28 4.67
N ALA A 27 -16.22 12.81 4.75
CA ALA A 27 -16.74 11.77 3.89
C ALA A 27 -17.94 12.31 3.12
N SER A 28 -17.98 12.09 1.82
CA SER A 28 -19.11 12.42 0.96
C SER A 28 -19.48 11.22 0.10
N ARG A 29 -20.75 11.18 -0.30
CA ARG A 29 -21.29 10.16 -1.21
C ARG A 29 -22.12 10.87 -2.27
N GLU A 30 -21.81 10.64 -3.55
CA GLU A 30 -22.49 11.30 -4.67
C GLU A 30 -22.49 12.84 -4.57
N GLY A 31 -21.44 13.41 -3.95
CA GLY A 31 -21.28 14.84 -3.73
C GLY A 31 -21.99 15.39 -2.50
N GLU A 32 -22.77 14.57 -1.76
CA GLU A 32 -23.42 14.96 -0.51
C GLU A 32 -22.53 14.65 0.70
N LEU A 33 -22.37 15.64 1.58
CA LEU A 33 -21.56 15.50 2.79
C LEU A 33 -22.25 14.56 3.77
N VAL A 34 -21.54 13.51 4.20
CA VAL A 34 -22.01 12.49 5.15
C VAL A 34 -21.40 12.69 6.53
N CYS A 35 -20.15 13.13 6.57
CA CYS A 35 -19.46 13.42 7.83
C CYS A 35 -18.42 14.53 7.63
N ASP A 36 -18.27 15.39 8.64
CA ASP A 36 -17.22 16.39 8.77
C ASP A 36 -16.83 16.47 10.26
N THR A 37 -15.64 15.99 10.60
CA THR A 37 -15.23 15.87 12.00
C THR A 37 -13.71 15.96 12.17
N THR A 38 -13.27 16.45 13.32
CA THR A 38 -11.89 16.39 13.81
C THR A 38 -11.70 15.34 14.91
N ASP A 39 -12.78 14.64 15.29
CA ASP A 39 -12.77 13.65 16.38
C ASP A 39 -12.75 12.21 15.86
N GLY A 40 -12.32 12.03 14.61
CA GLY A 40 -12.10 10.72 14.01
C GLY A 40 -10.91 9.98 14.61
N ILE A 41 -10.91 8.68 14.44
CA ILE A 41 -9.79 7.81 14.79
C ILE A 41 -9.40 6.94 13.59
N VAL A 42 -8.13 6.55 13.53
CA VAL A 42 -7.64 5.50 12.65
C VAL A 42 -7.69 4.19 13.43
N VAL A 43 -8.33 3.17 12.87
CA VAL A 43 -8.53 1.87 13.52
C VAL A 43 -8.06 0.73 12.63
N TRP A 44 -7.40 -0.25 13.24
CA TRP A 44 -7.06 -1.53 12.62
C TRP A 44 -7.93 -2.61 13.28
N LEU A 45 -8.86 -3.17 12.53
CA LEU A 45 -9.66 -4.30 13.01
C LEU A 45 -8.77 -5.54 13.26
N PRO A 46 -9.24 -6.52 14.05
CA PRO A 46 -8.49 -7.74 14.30
C PRO A 46 -8.02 -8.42 13.01
N LYS A 47 -6.74 -8.80 12.97
CA LYS A 47 -6.05 -9.42 11.82
C LYS A 47 -5.89 -8.52 10.59
N ARG A 48 -6.32 -7.25 10.63
CA ARG A 48 -6.12 -6.30 9.54
C ARG A 48 -4.83 -5.53 9.73
N VAL A 49 -4.11 -5.33 8.63
CA VAL A 49 -2.88 -4.52 8.57
C VAL A 49 -3.14 -3.16 7.94
N VAL A 50 -4.21 -3.04 7.18
CA VAL A 50 -4.66 -1.79 6.56
C VAL A 50 -5.64 -1.12 7.51
N PRO A 51 -5.47 0.17 7.82
CA PRO A 51 -6.36 0.91 8.69
C PRO A 51 -7.65 1.33 7.98
N GLU A 52 -8.64 1.68 8.80
CA GLU A 52 -9.89 2.30 8.39
C GLU A 52 -10.14 3.57 9.23
N TYR A 53 -11.02 4.47 8.76
CA TYR A 53 -11.49 5.58 9.59
C TYR A 53 -12.70 5.14 10.41
N ALA A 54 -12.63 5.37 11.71
CA ALA A 54 -13.80 5.30 12.56
C ALA A 54 -14.21 6.72 12.98
N LEU A 55 -15.48 7.01 12.82
CA LEU A 55 -16.07 8.34 13.00
C LEU A 55 -17.00 8.32 14.20
N PRO A 56 -17.09 9.41 14.99
CA PRO A 56 -18.12 9.51 16.00
C PRO A 56 -19.50 9.36 15.33
N ARG A 57 -20.33 8.48 15.83
CA ARG A 57 -21.69 8.29 15.29
C ARG A 57 -22.49 9.58 15.24
N ALA A 58 -22.32 10.44 16.23
CA ALA A 58 -23.01 11.74 16.29
C ALA A 58 -22.58 12.72 15.18
N ALA A 59 -21.42 12.51 14.56
CA ALA A 59 -20.92 13.34 13.46
C ALA A 59 -21.34 12.81 12.07
N VAL A 60 -21.97 11.63 12.01
CA VAL A 60 -22.38 10.98 10.77
C VAL A 60 -23.86 11.20 10.51
N LEU A 61 -24.19 11.74 9.34
CA LEU A 61 -25.58 11.91 8.90
C LEU A 61 -26.16 10.52 8.53
N THR A 62 -27.02 9.98 9.41
CA THR A 62 -27.48 8.59 9.37
C THR A 62 -28.26 8.23 8.12
N GLU A 63 -28.95 9.18 7.51
CA GLU A 63 -29.77 8.98 6.30
C GLU A 63 -28.90 8.63 5.07
N LEU A 64 -27.64 9.10 5.05
CA LEU A 64 -26.69 8.90 3.97
C LEU A 64 -25.64 7.82 4.28
N ALA A 65 -25.58 7.36 5.53
CA ALA A 65 -24.56 6.42 6.03
C ALA A 65 -24.96 4.95 5.88
N GLN A 66 -25.53 4.58 4.74
CA GLN A 66 -25.84 3.17 4.48
C GLN A 66 -24.56 2.34 4.52
N GLY A 67 -24.62 1.18 5.17
CA GLY A 67 -23.46 0.29 5.35
C GLY A 67 -22.57 0.64 6.54
N ALA A 68 -22.91 1.66 7.34
CA ALA A 68 -22.18 1.97 8.57
C ALA A 68 -22.22 0.79 9.55
N THR A 69 -21.04 0.45 10.10
CA THR A 69 -20.88 -0.64 11.07
C THR A 69 -20.46 -0.07 12.42
N ASP A 70 -21.16 -0.47 13.47
CA ASP A 70 -20.80 -0.11 14.86
C ASP A 70 -19.51 -0.81 15.30
N LEU A 71 -18.72 -0.12 16.13
CA LEU A 71 -17.48 -0.66 16.70
C LEU A 71 -17.58 -0.99 18.18
N GLU A 72 -18.78 -1.11 18.73
CA GLU A 72 -18.99 -1.42 20.15
C GLU A 72 -18.39 -2.78 20.54
N GLU A 73 -18.53 -3.79 19.69
CA GLU A 73 -17.94 -5.13 19.91
C GLU A 73 -16.40 -5.13 19.92
N HIS A 74 -15.78 -4.08 19.36
CA HIS A 74 -14.34 -3.87 19.36
C HIS A 74 -13.87 -2.93 20.47
N GLY A 75 -14.74 -2.60 21.44
CA GLY A 75 -14.40 -1.73 22.57
C GLY A 75 -14.33 -0.25 22.21
N LEU A 76 -14.96 0.16 21.12
CA LEU A 76 -15.01 1.54 20.63
C LEU A 76 -16.47 2.03 20.56
N PRO A 77 -17.16 2.12 21.72
CA PRO A 77 -18.57 2.54 21.74
C PRO A 77 -18.71 3.97 21.21
N GLY A 78 -19.78 4.20 20.43
CA GLY A 78 -20.06 5.50 19.84
C GLY A 78 -19.27 5.82 18.57
N TYR A 79 -18.46 4.89 18.08
CA TYR A 79 -17.77 5.00 16.79
C TYR A 79 -18.39 4.06 15.75
N VAL A 80 -18.35 4.50 14.49
CA VAL A 80 -18.82 3.71 13.34
C VAL A 80 -17.77 3.75 12.22
N LEU A 81 -17.72 2.66 11.46
CA LEU A 81 -17.03 2.58 10.18
C LEU A 81 -18.02 2.89 9.05
N LEU A 82 -17.57 3.64 8.06
CA LEU A 82 -18.18 3.71 6.74
C LEU A 82 -17.33 2.88 5.77
N PRO A 83 -17.94 2.07 4.87
CA PRO A 83 -17.20 1.33 3.87
C PRO A 83 -16.34 2.26 3.02
N PHE A 84 -15.01 2.20 3.15
CA PHE A 84 -14.11 3.19 2.55
C PHE A 84 -14.35 3.39 1.05
N ALA A 85 -14.58 2.31 0.31
CA ALA A 85 -14.76 2.33 -1.14
C ALA A 85 -16.08 2.96 -1.63
N GLU A 86 -17.04 3.20 -0.72
CA GLU A 86 -18.35 3.75 -1.07
C GLU A 86 -18.44 5.26 -0.88
N PHE A 87 -17.38 5.88 -0.38
CA PHE A 87 -17.35 7.31 -0.06
C PHE A 87 -16.11 7.96 -0.64
N ASP A 88 -16.24 9.25 -0.97
CA ASP A 88 -15.12 10.13 -1.27
C ASP A 88 -14.60 10.71 0.05
N TRP A 89 -13.31 10.51 0.30
CA TRP A 89 -12.67 10.91 1.54
C TRP A 89 -11.68 12.06 1.35
N LEU A 90 -11.70 12.98 2.30
CA LEU A 90 -10.68 14.01 2.43
C LEU A 90 -10.05 13.97 3.83
N GLU A 91 -8.73 14.06 3.89
CA GLU A 91 -7.97 14.50 5.06
C GLU A 91 -7.61 15.97 4.86
N GLU A 92 -8.09 16.85 5.75
CA GLU A 92 -8.10 18.30 5.50
C GLU A 92 -8.75 18.59 4.14
N ASP A 93 -8.02 19.15 3.19
CA ASP A 93 -8.50 19.44 1.84
C ASP A 93 -7.91 18.50 0.76
N GLU A 94 -7.20 17.45 1.18
CA GLU A 94 -6.54 16.51 0.28
C GLU A 94 -7.34 15.20 0.14
N PRO A 95 -7.55 14.71 -1.08
CA PRO A 95 -8.24 13.45 -1.30
C PRO A 95 -7.42 12.26 -0.80
N VAL A 96 -8.10 11.31 -0.16
CA VAL A 96 -7.52 10.04 0.28
C VAL A 96 -7.95 8.95 -0.67
N ILE A 97 -6.99 8.22 -1.24
CA ILE A 97 -7.23 7.12 -2.17
C ILE A 97 -6.81 5.78 -1.56
N GLY A 98 -7.48 4.71 -1.95
CA GLY A 98 -7.15 3.33 -1.55
C GLY A 98 -7.56 2.99 -0.12
N HIS A 99 -6.97 3.64 0.86
CA HIS A 99 -7.29 3.47 2.29
C HIS A 99 -6.68 4.63 3.11
N PRO A 100 -7.07 4.81 4.38
CA PRO A 100 -6.43 5.78 5.28
C PRO A 100 -4.93 5.59 5.36
N HIS A 101 -4.17 6.68 5.48
CA HIS A 101 -2.75 6.61 5.77
C HIS A 101 -2.52 6.11 7.20
N ASP A 102 -1.70 5.06 7.32
CA ASP A 102 -1.23 4.57 8.62
C ASP A 102 -0.23 5.57 9.21
N PRO A 103 -0.50 6.21 10.34
CA PRO A 103 0.41 7.16 10.95
C PRO A 103 1.73 6.52 11.44
N TYR A 104 1.78 5.20 11.55
CA TYR A 104 2.97 4.41 11.88
C TYR A 104 3.59 3.74 10.65
N GLY A 105 2.91 3.83 9.50
CA GLY A 105 3.41 3.37 8.22
C GLY A 105 4.41 4.35 7.63
N ARG A 106 5.53 3.83 7.11
CA ARG A 106 6.56 4.63 6.47
C ARG A 106 6.95 4.03 5.14
N ILE A 107 7.14 4.90 4.16
CA ILE A 107 7.84 4.60 2.91
C ILE A 107 9.20 5.32 2.98
N ASP A 108 10.28 4.56 2.77
CA ASP A 108 11.63 5.10 2.67
C ASP A 108 12.20 4.71 1.31
N ILE A 109 12.53 5.69 0.48
CA ILE A 109 12.91 5.50 -0.93
C ILE A 109 14.36 5.95 -1.11
N LEU A 110 15.23 5.00 -1.41
CA LEU A 110 16.68 5.24 -1.45
C LEU A 110 17.26 4.84 -2.80
N ARG A 111 18.14 5.68 -3.35
CA ARG A 111 18.98 5.31 -4.48
C ARG A 111 20.03 4.31 -4.04
N SER A 112 20.38 3.37 -4.91
CA SER A 112 21.38 2.36 -4.63
C SER A 112 22.32 2.19 -5.82
N THR A 113 23.54 1.74 -5.53
CA THR A 113 24.54 1.34 -6.54
C THR A 113 24.73 -0.16 -6.58
N ARG A 114 23.87 -0.91 -5.90
CA ARG A 114 23.89 -2.38 -5.91
C ARG A 114 23.48 -2.88 -7.29
N HIS A 115 24.11 -3.98 -7.73
CA HIS A 115 23.71 -4.66 -8.95
C HIS A 115 22.43 -5.45 -8.70
N VAL A 116 21.36 -5.13 -9.43
CA VAL A 116 20.08 -5.85 -9.35
C VAL A 116 19.74 -6.44 -10.71
N ARG A 117 19.51 -7.75 -10.72
CA ARG A 117 19.10 -8.51 -11.91
C ARG A 117 17.83 -9.28 -11.62
N VAL A 118 16.86 -9.21 -12.51
CA VAL A 118 15.56 -9.87 -12.40
C VAL A 118 15.37 -10.81 -13.57
N GLU A 119 14.99 -12.05 -13.28
CA GLU A 119 14.76 -13.10 -14.28
C GLU A 119 13.40 -13.76 -14.07
N LEU A 120 12.81 -14.23 -15.16
CA LEU A 120 11.63 -15.10 -15.16
C LEU A 120 11.91 -16.30 -16.06
N ASP A 121 11.90 -17.52 -15.47
CA ASP A 121 12.18 -18.77 -16.17
C ASP A 121 13.44 -18.71 -17.05
N GLY A 122 14.51 -18.07 -16.54
CA GLY A 122 15.81 -17.90 -17.19
C GLY A 122 15.90 -16.75 -18.21
N VAL A 123 14.81 -16.03 -18.45
CA VAL A 123 14.81 -14.83 -19.28
C VAL A 123 15.08 -13.60 -18.42
N VAL A 124 16.10 -12.81 -18.81
CA VAL A 124 16.42 -11.55 -18.13
C VAL A 124 15.35 -10.51 -18.43
N LEU A 125 14.64 -10.04 -17.40
CA LEU A 125 13.64 -8.98 -17.49
C LEU A 125 14.24 -7.61 -17.22
N ALA A 126 15.25 -7.53 -16.35
CA ALA A 126 15.95 -6.29 -16.02
C ALA A 126 17.34 -6.57 -15.46
N ASP A 127 18.28 -5.64 -15.70
CA ASP A 127 19.66 -5.71 -15.22
C ASP A 127 20.19 -4.28 -15.03
N THR A 128 20.47 -3.87 -13.78
CA THR A 128 20.81 -2.48 -13.46
C THR A 128 21.85 -2.34 -12.35
N HIS A 129 22.65 -1.27 -12.42
CA HIS A 129 23.52 -0.79 -11.33
C HIS A 129 23.00 0.53 -10.72
N HIS A 130 21.80 0.96 -11.10
CA HIS A 130 21.20 2.21 -10.65
C HIS A 130 19.76 2.02 -10.11
N PRO A 131 19.52 0.99 -9.27
CA PRO A 131 18.19 0.78 -8.76
C PRO A 131 17.81 1.83 -7.72
N VAL A 132 16.52 2.00 -7.52
CA VAL A 132 15.94 2.65 -6.35
C VAL A 132 15.28 1.56 -5.51
N VAL A 133 15.57 1.53 -4.21
CA VAL A 133 14.95 0.57 -3.30
C VAL A 133 13.92 1.27 -2.43
N VAL A 134 12.75 0.66 -2.33
CA VAL A 134 11.65 1.12 -1.47
C VAL A 134 11.54 0.18 -0.27
N PHE A 135 11.66 0.76 0.92
CA PHE A 135 11.39 0.10 2.18
C PHE A 135 10.04 0.59 2.70
N GLU A 136 9.10 -0.32 2.81
CA GLU A 136 7.79 -0.04 3.41
C GLU A 136 7.67 -0.76 4.74
N THR A 137 7.06 -0.12 5.73
CA THR A 137 6.84 -0.74 7.04
C THR A 137 6.14 -2.09 6.86
N ASN A 138 6.74 -3.15 7.41
CA ASN A 138 6.25 -4.53 7.38
C ASN A 138 6.21 -5.21 6.00
N LEU A 139 6.77 -4.60 4.95
CA LEU A 139 6.90 -5.20 3.63
C LEU A 139 8.37 -5.51 3.30
N PRO A 140 8.64 -6.48 2.40
CA PRO A 140 9.99 -6.71 1.91
C PRO A 140 10.46 -5.52 1.07
N PRO A 141 11.79 -5.27 1.02
CA PRO A 141 12.34 -4.27 0.12
C PRO A 141 11.88 -4.52 -1.32
N ARG A 142 11.55 -3.44 -2.03
CA ARG A 142 11.14 -3.53 -3.43
C ARG A 142 12.10 -2.72 -4.31
N TRP A 143 12.66 -3.38 -5.32
CA TRP A 143 13.58 -2.78 -6.27
C TRP A 143 12.82 -2.16 -7.43
N TYR A 144 13.08 -0.88 -7.69
CA TYR A 144 12.58 -0.11 -8.81
C TYR A 144 13.72 0.17 -9.76
N ILE A 145 13.54 -0.16 -11.03
CA ILE A 145 14.59 -0.24 -12.05
C ILE A 145 14.32 0.81 -13.12
N PRO A 146 15.34 1.61 -13.54
CA PRO A 146 15.19 2.52 -14.65
C PRO A 146 14.68 1.80 -15.91
N MET A 147 13.74 2.41 -16.63
CA MET A 147 13.14 1.79 -17.83
C MET A 147 14.18 1.40 -18.89
N ASN A 148 15.29 2.13 -18.98
CA ASN A 148 16.38 1.82 -19.92
C ASN A 148 17.13 0.53 -19.59
N ASP A 149 17.06 0.07 -18.34
CA ASP A 149 17.70 -1.15 -17.86
C ASP A 149 16.71 -2.33 -17.80
N VAL A 150 15.49 -2.12 -18.33
CA VAL A 150 14.43 -3.12 -18.45
C VAL A 150 14.37 -3.65 -19.87
N ASN A 151 14.29 -4.97 -20.01
CA ASN A 151 14.11 -5.63 -21.31
C ASN A 151 12.67 -5.46 -21.80
N THR A 152 12.38 -4.28 -22.35
CA THR A 152 11.05 -3.95 -22.86
C THR A 152 10.61 -4.80 -24.06
N ALA A 153 11.55 -5.49 -24.75
CA ALA A 153 11.22 -6.36 -25.87
C ALA A 153 10.40 -7.60 -25.47
N VAL A 154 10.49 -8.01 -24.18
CA VAL A 154 9.75 -9.16 -23.65
C VAL A 154 8.55 -8.74 -22.79
N LEU A 155 8.32 -7.45 -22.61
CA LEU A 155 7.22 -6.92 -21.81
C LEU A 155 6.16 -6.29 -22.70
N THR A 156 4.90 -6.60 -22.41
CA THR A 156 3.73 -5.98 -23.05
C THR A 156 2.90 -5.23 -22.01
N PRO A 157 2.36 -4.03 -22.32
CA PRO A 157 1.43 -3.36 -21.42
C PRO A 157 0.22 -4.22 -21.10
N SER A 158 -0.26 -4.15 -19.86
CA SER A 158 -1.46 -4.81 -19.38
C SER A 158 -2.56 -3.76 -19.10
N ASP A 159 -3.82 -4.19 -19.16
CA ASP A 159 -4.97 -3.36 -18.80
C ASP A 159 -5.19 -3.26 -17.29
N THR A 160 -4.48 -4.06 -16.51
CA THR A 160 -4.55 -4.06 -15.04
C THR A 160 -4.14 -2.72 -14.46
N ARG A 161 -4.92 -2.23 -13.51
CA ARG A 161 -4.66 -1.03 -12.72
C ARG A 161 -4.91 -1.33 -11.25
N THR A 162 -4.03 -0.84 -10.39
CA THR A 162 -4.22 -0.89 -8.94
C THR A 162 -3.94 0.47 -8.31
N THR A 163 -4.43 0.64 -7.08
CA THR A 163 -4.24 1.87 -6.32
C THR A 163 -3.53 1.56 -5.01
N CYS A 164 -2.47 2.32 -4.74
CA CYS A 164 -1.77 2.34 -3.46
C CYS A 164 -2.01 3.69 -2.80
N ALA A 165 -2.42 3.70 -1.53
CA ALA A 165 -2.67 4.94 -0.77
C ALA A 165 -1.44 5.86 -0.68
N TYR A 166 -0.23 5.30 -0.74
CA TYR A 166 1.03 6.05 -0.62
C TYR A 166 1.70 6.36 -1.94
N LYS A 167 1.49 5.52 -2.97
CA LYS A 167 2.22 5.62 -4.24
C LYS A 167 1.35 6.09 -5.41
N GLY A 168 0.04 5.99 -5.29
CA GLY A 168 -0.89 6.36 -6.36
C GLY A 168 -1.31 5.18 -7.24
N HIS A 169 -1.61 5.46 -8.51
CA HIS A 169 -2.13 4.47 -9.45
C HIS A 169 -0.99 3.81 -10.24
N ALA A 170 -0.96 2.48 -10.20
CA ALA A 170 0.00 1.65 -10.93
C ALA A 170 -0.58 1.17 -12.26
N SER A 171 0.27 1.15 -13.30
CA SER A 171 0.06 0.47 -14.57
C SER A 171 0.97 -0.75 -14.63
N TYR A 172 0.54 -1.80 -15.34
CA TYR A 172 1.21 -3.08 -15.31
C TYR A 172 1.80 -3.47 -16.67
N PHE A 173 2.75 -4.40 -16.60
CA PHE A 173 3.31 -5.10 -17.75
C PHE A 173 3.26 -6.60 -17.51
N SER A 174 3.03 -7.35 -18.59
CA SER A 174 3.10 -8.80 -18.62
C SER A 174 4.30 -9.26 -19.45
N ALA A 175 4.91 -10.36 -19.03
CA ALA A 175 5.88 -11.13 -19.81
C ALA A 175 5.20 -12.39 -20.38
N PRO A 176 5.81 -13.11 -21.34
CA PRO A 176 5.27 -14.36 -21.88
C PRO A 176 5.07 -15.43 -20.80
N GLY A 177 4.03 -16.26 -21.00
CA GLY A 177 3.68 -17.39 -20.12
C GLY A 177 2.81 -16.98 -18.92
N ASP A 178 2.19 -17.98 -18.29
CA ASP A 178 1.20 -17.78 -17.22
C ASP A 178 1.78 -17.06 -15.99
N LYS A 179 3.04 -17.32 -15.66
CA LYS A 179 3.75 -16.63 -14.57
C LYS A 179 4.05 -15.18 -14.88
N GLY A 180 4.10 -14.82 -16.17
CA GLY A 180 4.43 -13.48 -16.64
C GLY A 180 3.25 -12.50 -16.61
N VAL A 181 2.02 -12.96 -16.37
CA VAL A 181 0.84 -12.07 -16.34
C VAL A 181 1.00 -11.05 -15.21
N ASP A 182 0.94 -9.74 -15.55
CA ASP A 182 1.07 -8.63 -14.60
C ASP A 182 2.32 -8.75 -13.69
N ILE A 183 3.45 -9.14 -14.28
CA ILE A 183 4.68 -9.43 -13.53
C ILE A 183 5.40 -8.17 -13.04
N ALA A 184 5.15 -7.03 -13.67
CA ALA A 184 5.79 -5.77 -13.35
C ALA A 184 4.80 -4.62 -13.32
N TRP A 185 5.15 -3.55 -12.62
CA TRP A 185 4.34 -2.33 -12.57
C TRP A 185 5.19 -1.08 -12.56
N VAL A 186 4.54 0.06 -12.86
CA VAL A 186 5.13 1.39 -12.89
C VAL A 186 4.12 2.42 -12.37
N TYR A 187 4.61 3.42 -11.64
CA TYR A 187 3.86 4.60 -11.28
C TYR A 187 4.24 5.75 -12.22
N ARG A 188 3.32 6.12 -13.13
CA ARG A 188 3.54 7.22 -14.10
C ARG A 188 3.33 8.60 -13.46
N GLN A 189 2.37 8.67 -12.57
CA GLN A 189 2.01 9.87 -11.82
C GLN A 189 1.91 9.48 -10.33
N PRO A 190 3.05 9.25 -9.67
CA PRO A 190 3.05 8.87 -8.26
C PRO A 190 2.56 10.02 -7.39
N LEU A 191 2.06 9.67 -6.21
CA LEU A 191 1.84 10.64 -5.15
C LEU A 191 3.17 11.24 -4.68
N ARG A 192 3.11 12.40 -4.02
CA ARG A 192 4.27 13.19 -3.61
C ARG A 192 5.35 12.37 -2.89
N GLU A 193 4.95 11.47 -1.98
CA GLU A 193 5.89 10.65 -1.22
C GLU A 193 6.63 9.63 -2.08
N ALA A 194 6.03 9.20 -3.19
CA ALA A 194 6.59 8.22 -4.11
C ALA A 194 7.21 8.84 -5.37
N GLU A 195 7.34 10.15 -5.44
CA GLU A 195 7.93 10.84 -6.59
C GLU A 195 9.27 10.25 -7.06
N PRO A 196 10.19 9.79 -6.17
CA PRO A 196 11.45 9.20 -6.61
C PRO A 196 11.34 7.89 -7.41
N VAL A 197 10.18 7.23 -7.43
CA VAL A 197 9.95 6.01 -8.24
C VAL A 197 9.15 6.29 -9.52
N ARG A 198 8.93 7.55 -9.88
CA ARG A 198 8.28 7.93 -11.14
C ARG A 198 8.97 7.24 -12.32
N ASP A 199 8.18 6.57 -13.16
CA ASP A 199 8.61 5.89 -14.39
C ASP A 199 9.65 4.76 -14.18
N LEU A 200 9.94 4.37 -12.93
CA LEU A 200 10.74 3.20 -12.65
C LEU A 200 9.86 1.95 -12.59
N VAL A 201 10.40 0.82 -13.03
CA VAL A 201 9.68 -0.46 -13.10
C VAL A 201 10.05 -1.33 -11.90
N ALA A 202 9.05 -1.84 -11.21
CA ALA A 202 9.22 -2.85 -10.18
C ALA A 202 8.65 -4.19 -10.64
N PHE A 203 9.21 -5.29 -10.12
CA PHE A 203 8.80 -6.65 -10.41
C PHE A 203 8.31 -7.36 -9.14
N PHE A 204 7.40 -8.32 -9.29
CA PHE A 204 7.01 -9.20 -8.20
C PHE A 204 8.14 -10.18 -7.88
N ALA A 205 8.96 -9.85 -6.87
CA ALA A 205 10.05 -10.72 -6.41
C ALA A 205 9.55 -12.09 -5.93
N GLU A 206 8.27 -12.20 -5.57
CA GLU A 206 7.61 -13.44 -5.19
C GLU A 206 7.35 -14.37 -6.38
N ARG A 207 7.47 -13.85 -7.61
CA ARG A 207 7.17 -14.55 -8.87
C ARG A 207 8.35 -14.54 -9.84
N THR A 208 9.44 -13.83 -9.50
CA THR A 208 10.67 -13.72 -10.30
C THR A 208 11.86 -14.19 -9.49
N ASP A 209 12.95 -14.50 -10.18
CA ASP A 209 14.26 -14.69 -9.58
C ASP A 209 14.97 -13.35 -9.55
N THR A 210 15.02 -12.72 -8.39
CA THR A 210 15.74 -11.46 -8.19
C THR A 210 17.09 -11.74 -7.55
N PHE A 211 18.16 -11.20 -8.15
CA PHE A 211 19.52 -11.29 -7.65
C PHE A 211 20.02 -9.89 -7.28
N VAL A 212 20.67 -9.81 -6.13
CA VAL A 212 21.27 -8.56 -5.63
C VAL A 212 22.74 -8.83 -5.35
N ASP A 213 23.63 -8.14 -6.04
CA ASP A 213 25.09 -8.33 -6.00
C ASP A 213 25.48 -9.81 -6.28
N GLY A 214 24.76 -10.45 -7.18
CA GLY A 214 24.98 -11.85 -7.58
C GLY A 214 24.38 -12.91 -6.63
N ALA A 215 23.85 -12.51 -5.48
CA ALA A 215 23.15 -13.42 -4.57
C ALA A 215 21.63 -13.34 -4.81
N LYS A 216 20.98 -14.51 -4.82
CA LYS A 216 19.51 -14.56 -4.92
C LYS A 216 18.90 -13.86 -3.70
N ASP A 217 18.05 -12.88 -3.95
CA ASP A 217 17.28 -12.22 -2.91
C ASP A 217 16.35 -13.27 -2.26
N PRO A 218 16.42 -13.48 -0.94
CA PRO A 218 15.56 -14.45 -0.26
C PRO A 218 14.07 -14.09 -0.35
N GLY A 219 13.75 -12.89 -0.84
CA GLY A 219 12.38 -12.39 -0.87
C GLY A 219 11.82 -12.18 0.52
N PHE A 220 10.50 -12.27 0.66
CA PHE A 220 9.85 -12.13 1.96
C PHE A 220 10.03 -13.38 2.82
N VAL A 221 10.86 -13.28 3.85
CA VAL A 221 11.01 -14.32 4.87
C VAL A 221 9.93 -14.12 5.94
N GLY A 222 8.70 -14.55 5.63
CA GLY A 222 7.57 -14.49 6.56
C GLY A 222 6.23 -14.50 5.79
N ARG A 223 5.18 -15.06 6.39
CA ARG A 223 3.83 -14.97 5.82
C ARG A 223 3.32 -13.54 5.99
N MET A 224 3.03 -12.86 4.89
CA MET A 224 2.16 -11.70 4.93
C MET A 224 0.78 -12.12 5.48
N PRO A 225 0.17 -11.34 6.37
CA PRO A 225 -1.25 -11.51 6.64
C PRO A 225 -1.99 -11.39 5.30
N THR A 226 -2.77 -12.39 4.95
CA THR A 226 -3.65 -12.34 3.77
C THR A 226 -4.73 -11.28 4.02
N HIS A 227 -4.95 -10.43 3.03
CA HIS A 227 -6.01 -9.41 3.02
C HIS A 227 -7.40 -10.02 3.23
#